data_e74c1e91fcad0e78ecbe1ccf260cf25c
#
_entry.id   e74c1e91fcad0e78ecbe1ccf260cf25c
#
_cell.length_a   1.000
_cell.length_b   1.000
_cell.length_c   1.000
_cell.angle_alpha   90.00
_cell.angle_beta   90.00
_cell.angle_gamma   90.00
#
_symmetry.space_group_name_H-M   'P 1'
#
loop_
_entity.id
_entity.type
_entity.pdbx_description
1 polymer ?
#
loop_
_entity_poly.entity_id
_entity_poly.type
_entity_poly.pdbx_seq_one_letter_code
_entity_poly.pdbx_strand_id
1 'polypeptide(L)'
;PAMAPMPPPGVLGSRKAKKRTDGALYSCGAGQRPSAKDPADLVKRVGEGCASASKMKPFGTLIRGTQADKDAHQEHKVRVEANKCYRVYFATDENVKDAVLVMRDSAGDMVGESPGAALPEDGAVCFTSADEITLMVAMGAGKGAYAVQVWSD
;
A
#
# COMPACT_ATOMS: atom_id res chain seq x y z
N PRO A 1 -6.20 -28.80 21.87
CA PRO A 1 -5.33 -27.63 21.99
C PRO A 1 -5.99 -26.42 21.38
N ALA A 2 -6.05 -25.37 22.15
CA ALA A 2 -6.63 -24.14 21.66
C ALA A 2 -5.70 -23.55 20.60
N MET A 3 -6.15 -23.46 19.40
CA MET A 3 -5.46 -22.66 18.39
C MET A 3 -5.60 -21.20 18.78
N ALA A 4 -4.52 -20.46 18.69
CA ALA A 4 -4.60 -19.02 18.86
C ALA A 4 -5.64 -18.48 17.88
N PRO A 5 -6.57 -17.65 18.32
CA PRO A 5 -7.56 -17.09 17.41
C PRO A 5 -6.84 -16.29 16.33
N MET A 6 -7.22 -16.51 15.10
CA MET A 6 -6.71 -15.69 14.01
C MET A 6 -7.20 -14.25 14.22
N PRO A 7 -6.34 -13.24 14.00
CA PRO A 7 -6.81 -11.87 14.08
C PRO A 7 -7.92 -11.64 13.05
N PRO A 8 -8.94 -10.85 13.37
CA PRO A 8 -9.99 -10.53 12.42
C PRO A 8 -9.40 -9.89 11.15
N PRO A 9 -10.09 -10.00 10.00
CA PRO A 9 -9.66 -9.29 8.79
C PRO A 9 -9.45 -7.80 9.09
N GLY A 10 -8.38 -7.25 8.55
CA GLY A 10 -8.03 -5.84 8.74
C GLY A 10 -7.18 -5.52 9.96
N VAL A 11 -6.98 -6.49 10.83
CA VAL A 11 -6.09 -6.29 11.98
C VAL A 11 -4.64 -6.49 11.54
N LEU A 12 -3.78 -5.52 11.84
CA LEU A 12 -2.36 -5.62 11.56
C LEU A 12 -1.73 -6.66 12.47
N GLY A 13 -1.05 -7.63 11.88
CA GLY A 13 -0.50 -8.74 12.64
C GLY A 13 0.87 -9.20 12.18
N SER A 14 1.59 -8.39 11.41
CA SER A 14 2.90 -8.77 10.93
C SER A 14 3.92 -8.84 12.07
N ARG A 15 4.65 -9.95 12.11
CA ARG A 15 5.77 -10.13 13.03
C ARG A 15 7.07 -9.56 12.46
N LYS A 16 7.10 -9.24 11.17
CA LYS A 16 8.28 -8.78 10.45
C LYS A 16 8.31 -7.28 10.26
N ALA A 17 7.14 -6.65 10.14
CA ALA A 17 7.01 -5.24 9.87
C ALA A 17 6.50 -4.51 11.11
N LYS A 18 7.02 -3.32 11.32
CA LYS A 18 6.61 -2.42 12.41
C LYS A 18 6.11 -1.12 11.82
N LYS A 19 4.99 -0.63 12.33
CA LYS A 19 4.46 0.66 11.93
C LYS A 19 5.21 1.78 12.64
N ARG A 20 5.59 2.81 11.88
CA ARG A 20 6.20 4.03 12.40
C ARG A 20 5.25 5.19 12.14
N THR A 21 4.82 5.88 13.19
CA THR A 21 3.83 6.95 13.11
C THR A 21 4.35 8.31 13.56
N ASP A 22 5.65 8.40 13.86
CA ASP A 22 6.27 9.64 14.34
C ASP A 22 6.66 10.57 13.19
N GLY A 23 6.81 11.85 13.55
CA GLY A 23 7.33 12.86 12.65
C GLY A 23 6.38 13.24 11.52
N ALA A 24 6.97 13.72 10.43
CA ALA A 24 6.26 14.26 9.29
C ALA A 24 5.53 13.19 8.46
N LEU A 25 5.79 11.92 8.71
CA LEU A 25 5.12 10.81 8.03
C LEU A 25 3.70 10.60 8.51
N TYR A 26 3.32 11.20 9.64
CA TYR A 26 2.10 10.85 10.34
C TYR A 26 0.84 11.01 9.49
N SER A 27 0.69 12.08 8.75
CA SER A 27 -0.56 12.37 8.06
C SER A 27 -0.43 12.71 6.58
N CYS A 28 0.75 12.64 6.01
CA CYS A 28 0.93 13.01 4.60
C CYS A 28 0.18 12.04 3.69
N GLY A 29 -0.73 12.57 2.89
CA GLY A 29 -1.58 11.77 2.00
C GLY A 29 -2.75 11.09 2.68
N ALA A 30 -2.90 11.21 3.99
CA ALA A 30 -4.02 10.63 4.71
C ALA A 30 -5.35 11.27 4.25
N GLY A 31 -6.37 10.44 4.08
CA GLY A 31 -7.68 10.89 3.63
C GLY A 31 -7.80 11.18 2.15
N GLN A 32 -6.70 11.10 1.39
CA GLN A 32 -6.75 11.28 -0.06
C GLN A 32 -7.48 10.11 -0.71
N ARG A 33 -8.47 10.39 -1.53
CA ARG A 33 -9.17 9.35 -2.28
C ARG A 33 -8.28 8.84 -3.41
N PRO A 34 -8.34 7.53 -3.72
CA PRO A 34 -7.52 6.96 -4.78
C PRO A 34 -8.09 7.20 -6.19
N SER A 35 -9.31 7.74 -6.32
CA SER A 35 -9.98 7.90 -7.60
C SER A 35 -9.40 9.06 -8.42
N ALA A 36 -9.06 8.81 -9.67
CA ALA A 36 -8.50 9.82 -10.57
C ALA A 36 -8.71 9.45 -12.03
N LYS A 37 -8.75 10.47 -12.90
CA LYS A 37 -8.77 10.25 -14.35
C LYS A 37 -7.51 9.56 -14.83
N ASP A 38 -6.37 9.93 -14.27
CA ASP A 38 -5.07 9.32 -14.53
C ASP A 38 -4.49 8.82 -13.23
N PRO A 39 -4.64 7.51 -12.93
CA PRO A 39 -4.13 6.94 -11.70
C PRO A 39 -2.64 7.13 -11.50
N ALA A 40 -1.84 6.98 -12.56
CA ALA A 40 -0.39 7.15 -12.47
C ALA A 40 -0.02 8.59 -12.09
N ASP A 41 -0.73 9.57 -12.63
CA ASP A 41 -0.51 10.97 -12.30
C ASP A 41 -0.86 11.27 -10.85
N LEU A 42 -1.96 10.75 -10.35
CA LEU A 42 -2.33 10.95 -8.95
C LEU A 42 -1.29 10.37 -8.00
N VAL A 43 -0.85 9.14 -8.26
CA VAL A 43 0.17 8.48 -7.45
C VAL A 43 1.45 9.30 -7.42
N LYS A 44 1.86 9.81 -8.58
CA LYS A 44 3.05 10.65 -8.69
C LYS A 44 2.91 11.94 -7.89
N ARG A 45 1.78 12.62 -8.04
CA ARG A 45 1.53 13.89 -7.32
C ARG A 45 1.50 13.71 -5.80
N VAL A 46 0.83 12.66 -5.31
CA VAL A 46 0.77 12.39 -3.87
C VAL A 46 2.15 12.05 -3.33
N GLY A 47 2.88 11.17 -4.02
CA GLY A 47 4.23 10.79 -3.61
C GLY A 47 5.18 11.97 -3.59
N GLU A 48 5.21 12.78 -4.64
CA GLU A 48 6.08 13.96 -4.72
C GLU A 48 5.67 15.02 -3.70
N GLY A 49 4.36 15.19 -3.47
CA GLY A 49 3.87 16.11 -2.45
C GLY A 49 4.27 15.72 -1.04
N CYS A 50 4.46 14.43 -0.79
CA CYS A 50 4.89 13.91 0.51
C CYS A 50 6.42 13.79 0.65
N ALA A 51 7.17 13.91 -0.45
CA ALA A 51 8.60 13.59 -0.45
C ALA A 51 9.41 14.46 0.51
N SER A 52 9.14 15.75 0.57
CA SER A 52 9.89 16.63 1.47
C SER A 52 9.62 16.34 2.94
N ALA A 53 8.38 15.98 3.28
CA ALA A 53 7.99 15.65 4.64
C ALA A 53 8.49 14.26 5.05
N SER A 54 8.37 13.28 4.17
CA SER A 54 8.74 11.90 4.46
C SER A 54 10.23 11.64 4.25
N LYS A 55 10.90 12.45 3.43
CA LYS A 55 12.28 12.24 2.98
C LYS A 55 12.46 10.90 2.28
N MET A 56 11.39 10.39 1.72
CA MET A 56 11.39 9.16 0.95
C MET A 56 11.59 9.42 -0.52
N LYS A 57 12.02 8.38 -1.23
CA LYS A 57 12.23 8.38 -2.68
C LYS A 57 11.47 7.21 -3.30
N PRO A 58 11.10 7.30 -4.58
CA PRO A 58 10.52 6.16 -5.26
C PRO A 58 11.41 4.93 -5.16
N PHE A 59 10.81 3.81 -4.85
CA PHE A 59 11.49 2.53 -4.71
C PHE A 59 10.95 1.59 -5.79
N GLY A 60 11.78 1.26 -6.75
CA GLY A 60 11.37 0.46 -7.90
C GLY A 60 10.55 1.25 -8.90
N THR A 61 10.01 0.53 -9.89
CA THR A 61 9.22 1.13 -10.96
C THR A 61 7.76 1.26 -10.55
N LEU A 62 7.06 2.19 -11.20
CA LEU A 62 5.62 2.33 -11.04
C LEU A 62 4.93 1.05 -11.52
N ILE A 63 4.06 0.51 -10.68
CA ILE A 63 3.25 -0.65 -10.99
C ILE A 63 1.95 -0.15 -11.62
N ARG A 64 1.62 -0.68 -12.77
CA ARG A 64 0.37 -0.39 -13.47
C ARG A 64 -0.38 -1.69 -13.72
N GLY A 65 -1.69 -1.64 -13.64
CA GLY A 65 -2.51 -2.78 -13.96
C GLY A 65 -3.91 -2.36 -14.36
N THR A 66 -4.68 -3.35 -14.79
CA THR A 66 -6.09 -3.18 -15.12
C THR A 66 -6.83 -4.38 -14.56
N GLN A 67 -7.96 -4.13 -13.93
CA GLN A 67 -8.79 -5.19 -13.38
C GLN A 67 -10.19 -5.06 -13.97
N ALA A 68 -10.73 -6.17 -14.50
CA ALA A 68 -12.09 -6.23 -15.00
C ALA A 68 -13.05 -6.71 -13.91
N ASP A 69 -14.35 -6.51 -14.15
CA ASP A 69 -15.37 -7.09 -13.29
C ASP A 69 -15.18 -8.61 -13.22
N LYS A 70 -15.34 -9.16 -12.04
CA LYS A 70 -15.20 -10.59 -11.74
C LYS A 70 -13.75 -11.09 -11.74
N ASP A 71 -12.77 -10.24 -12.00
CA ASP A 71 -11.38 -10.64 -11.81
C ASP A 71 -11.12 -10.84 -10.32
N ALA A 72 -10.28 -11.82 -10.02
CA ALA A 72 -9.72 -11.93 -8.69
C ALA A 72 -8.79 -10.73 -8.44
N HIS A 73 -8.50 -10.47 -7.16
CA HIS A 73 -7.49 -9.47 -6.81
C HIS A 73 -6.17 -9.77 -7.52
N GLN A 74 -5.43 -8.71 -7.87
CA GLN A 74 -4.12 -8.84 -8.49
C GLN A 74 -3.03 -8.64 -7.45
N GLU A 75 -1.98 -9.42 -7.56
CA GLU A 75 -0.87 -9.42 -6.61
C GLU A 75 0.42 -8.97 -7.29
N HIS A 76 1.20 -8.17 -6.58
CA HIS A 76 2.51 -7.71 -7.03
C HIS A 76 3.54 -7.95 -5.92
N LYS A 77 4.62 -8.65 -6.26
CA LYS A 77 5.70 -8.93 -5.32
C LYS A 77 6.69 -7.78 -5.33
N VAL A 78 7.10 -7.37 -4.14
CA VAL A 78 8.10 -6.31 -3.96
C VAL A 78 9.10 -6.77 -2.91
N ARG A 79 10.38 -6.67 -3.24
CA ARG A 79 11.42 -7.02 -2.29
C ARG A 79 11.80 -5.79 -1.48
N VAL A 80 11.62 -5.87 -0.17
CA VAL A 80 11.99 -4.81 0.77
C VAL A 80 13.34 -5.11 1.39
N GLU A 81 14.08 -4.06 1.73
CA GLU A 81 15.41 -4.16 2.30
C GLU A 81 15.39 -4.06 3.82
N ALA A 82 16.43 -4.62 4.45
CA ALA A 82 16.59 -4.53 5.90
C ALA A 82 16.80 -3.08 6.34
N ASN A 83 16.22 -2.73 7.48
CA ASN A 83 16.38 -1.42 8.12
C ASN A 83 15.90 -0.25 7.26
N LYS A 84 14.86 -0.49 6.46
CA LYS A 84 14.21 0.52 5.65
C LYS A 84 12.74 0.63 6.02
N CYS A 85 12.21 1.83 5.84
CA CYS A 85 10.80 2.11 6.00
C CYS A 85 10.17 2.40 4.64
N TYR A 86 8.91 1.99 4.48
CA TYR A 86 8.22 2.07 3.20
C TYR A 86 6.86 2.72 3.36
N ARG A 87 6.45 3.40 2.32
CA ARG A 87 5.09 3.89 2.16
C ARG A 87 4.66 3.65 0.74
N VAL A 88 3.40 3.28 0.53
CA VAL A 88 2.90 2.94 -0.79
C VAL A 88 1.77 3.88 -1.15
N TYR A 89 1.82 4.43 -2.36
CA TYR A 89 0.76 5.27 -2.89
C TYR A 89 0.00 4.52 -3.98
N PHE A 90 -1.30 4.72 -4.01
CA PHE A 90 -2.23 3.93 -4.79
C PHE A 90 -3.31 4.82 -5.39
N ALA A 91 -3.65 4.55 -6.64
CA ALA A 91 -4.75 5.23 -7.30
C ALA A 91 -5.47 4.30 -8.27
N THR A 92 -6.74 4.58 -8.49
CA THR A 92 -7.58 3.84 -9.44
C THR A 92 -8.28 4.81 -10.38
N ASP A 93 -8.71 4.26 -11.52
CA ASP A 93 -9.61 4.93 -12.44
C ASP A 93 -10.91 5.35 -11.72
N GLU A 94 -11.55 6.41 -12.19
CA GLU A 94 -12.80 6.92 -11.63
C GLU A 94 -13.96 5.92 -11.69
N ASN A 95 -13.90 4.96 -12.59
CA ASN A 95 -14.91 3.92 -12.72
C ASN A 95 -14.81 2.85 -11.65
N VAL A 96 -13.72 2.81 -10.90
CA VAL A 96 -13.52 1.84 -9.83
C VAL A 96 -14.10 2.39 -8.54
N LYS A 97 -14.88 1.56 -7.87
CA LYS A 97 -15.45 1.86 -6.56
C LYS A 97 -15.01 0.79 -5.58
N ASP A 98 -14.87 1.17 -4.33
CA ASP A 98 -14.53 0.26 -3.24
C ASP A 98 -13.21 -0.49 -3.47
N ALA A 99 -12.20 0.20 -3.98
CA ALA A 99 -10.87 -0.36 -4.09
C ALA A 99 -10.16 -0.35 -2.75
N VAL A 100 -9.34 -1.37 -2.52
CA VAL A 100 -8.49 -1.45 -1.34
C VAL A 100 -7.12 -1.99 -1.74
N LEU A 101 -6.07 -1.41 -1.15
CA LEU A 101 -4.71 -1.93 -1.27
C LEU A 101 -4.36 -2.65 0.02
N VAL A 102 -3.84 -3.87 -0.12
CA VAL A 102 -3.44 -4.71 1.01
C VAL A 102 -1.97 -5.07 0.86
N MET A 103 -1.23 -5.01 1.96
CA MET A 103 0.16 -5.45 2.01
C MET A 103 0.28 -6.63 2.96
N ARG A 104 0.89 -7.72 2.49
CA ARG A 104 1.22 -8.89 3.30
C ARG A 104 2.72 -9.14 3.26
N ASP A 105 3.25 -9.67 4.35
CA ASP A 105 4.65 -10.11 4.37
C ASP A 105 4.79 -11.54 3.82
N SER A 106 6.02 -12.05 3.77
CA SER A 106 6.29 -13.38 3.22
C SER A 106 5.71 -14.52 4.06
N ALA A 107 5.39 -14.26 5.31
CA ALA A 107 4.72 -15.23 6.18
C ALA A 107 3.19 -15.24 5.96
N GLY A 108 2.68 -14.34 5.14
CA GLY A 108 1.24 -14.19 4.89
C GLY A 108 0.53 -13.30 5.89
N ASP A 109 1.25 -12.72 6.84
CA ASP A 109 0.67 -11.82 7.83
C ASP A 109 0.30 -10.49 7.18
N MET A 110 -0.80 -9.89 7.59
CA MET A 110 -1.20 -8.58 7.10
C MET A 110 -0.33 -7.49 7.70
N VAL A 111 0.36 -6.75 6.85
CA VAL A 111 1.16 -5.58 7.24
C VAL A 111 0.29 -4.34 7.28
N GLY A 112 -0.60 -4.18 6.33
CA GLY A 112 -1.50 -3.05 6.29
C GLY A 112 -2.54 -3.18 5.21
N GLU A 113 -3.58 -2.36 5.32
CA GLU A 113 -4.57 -2.19 4.27
C GLU A 113 -5.06 -0.75 4.27
N SER A 114 -5.46 -0.26 3.12
CA SER A 114 -5.97 1.10 2.98
C SER A 114 -6.98 1.20 1.83
N PRO A 115 -8.13 1.81 2.08
CA PRO A 115 -9.06 2.18 1.01
C PRO A 115 -8.68 3.51 0.35
N GLY A 116 -7.67 4.20 0.87
CA GLY A 116 -7.23 5.50 0.40
C GLY A 116 -5.99 5.43 -0.47
N ALA A 117 -5.45 6.59 -0.80
CA ALA A 117 -4.31 6.72 -1.71
C ALA A 117 -2.96 6.44 -1.07
N ALA A 118 -2.90 6.23 0.24
CA ALA A 118 -1.65 5.95 0.95
C ALA A 118 -1.79 4.73 1.86
N LEU A 119 -0.76 3.88 1.87
CA LEU A 119 -0.66 2.72 2.73
C LEU A 119 0.70 2.73 3.46
N PRO A 120 0.74 2.79 4.79
CA PRO A 120 -0.39 3.07 5.66
C PRO A 120 -0.91 4.49 5.42
N GLU A 121 -2.13 4.78 5.83
CA GLU A 121 -2.67 6.13 5.69
C GLU A 121 -1.85 7.12 6.48
N ASP A 122 -1.42 6.73 7.67
CA ASP A 122 -0.50 7.50 8.49
C ASP A 122 0.78 6.71 8.73
N GLY A 123 1.91 7.39 8.78
CA GLY A 123 3.20 6.78 9.07
C GLY A 123 3.79 5.96 7.93
N ALA A 124 4.62 5.02 8.31
CA ALA A 124 5.32 4.12 7.40
C ALA A 124 5.38 2.71 8.01
N VAL A 125 5.72 1.72 7.18
CA VAL A 125 6.01 0.37 7.67
C VAL A 125 7.49 0.11 7.50
N CYS A 126 8.12 -0.38 8.57
CA CYS A 126 9.57 -0.58 8.62
C CYS A 126 9.89 -2.06 8.81
N PHE A 127 10.94 -2.52 8.16
CA PHE A 127 11.40 -3.91 8.23
C PHE A 127 12.79 -3.98 8.83
N THR A 128 13.00 -4.89 9.77
CA THR A 128 14.33 -5.10 10.37
C THR A 128 15.18 -6.05 9.52
N SER A 129 14.55 -6.87 8.68
CA SER A 129 15.24 -7.77 7.77
C SER A 129 14.62 -7.70 6.38
N ALA A 130 15.41 -8.03 5.37
CA ALA A 130 14.91 -8.09 4.00
C ALA A 130 13.78 -9.12 3.89
N ASP A 131 12.81 -8.83 3.07
CA ASP A 131 11.66 -9.70 2.88
C ASP A 131 11.06 -9.49 1.48
N GLU A 132 10.24 -10.42 1.06
CA GLU A 132 9.41 -10.26 -0.13
C GLU A 132 7.96 -10.05 0.32
N ILE A 133 7.45 -8.83 0.08
CA ILE A 133 6.07 -8.52 0.41
C ILE A 133 5.17 -8.70 -0.81
N THR A 134 3.89 -8.84 -0.57
CA THR A 134 2.88 -8.89 -1.62
C THR A 134 1.95 -7.70 -1.46
N LEU A 135 1.81 -6.93 -2.52
CA LEU A 135 0.80 -5.88 -2.63
C LEU A 135 -0.39 -6.45 -3.42
N MET A 136 -1.56 -6.40 -2.82
CA MET A 136 -2.78 -6.91 -3.41
C MET A 136 -3.71 -5.76 -3.72
N VAL A 137 -4.15 -5.66 -4.97
CA VAL A 137 -5.16 -4.68 -5.37
C VAL A 137 -6.49 -5.41 -5.49
N ALA A 138 -7.43 -5.03 -4.65
CA ALA A 138 -8.77 -5.59 -4.65
C ALA A 138 -9.79 -4.51 -4.99
N MET A 139 -10.69 -4.83 -5.90
CA MET A 139 -11.76 -3.93 -6.32
C MET A 139 -13.10 -4.57 -6.01
N GLY A 140 -13.89 -3.93 -5.17
CA GLY A 140 -15.20 -4.44 -4.77
C GLY A 140 -16.26 -4.20 -5.83
N ALA A 141 -16.15 -3.12 -6.59
CA ALA A 141 -17.09 -2.76 -7.63
C ALA A 141 -16.40 -1.93 -8.72
N GLY A 142 -16.85 -2.14 -9.96
CA GLY A 142 -16.30 -1.46 -11.12
C GLY A 142 -15.07 -2.14 -11.66
N LYS A 143 -14.60 -1.60 -12.77
CA LYS A 143 -13.39 -2.08 -13.45
C LYS A 143 -12.59 -0.88 -13.90
N GLY A 144 -11.31 -1.06 -14.09
CA GLY A 144 -10.46 0.00 -14.60
C GLY A 144 -9.00 -0.20 -14.31
N ALA A 145 -8.25 0.81 -14.65
CA ALA A 145 -6.83 0.87 -14.42
C ALA A 145 -6.49 1.25 -12.98
N TYR A 146 -5.31 0.87 -12.55
CA TYR A 146 -4.75 1.31 -11.27
C TYR A 146 -3.26 1.56 -11.40
N ALA A 147 -2.71 2.27 -10.44
CA ALA A 147 -1.28 2.50 -10.32
C ALA A 147 -0.87 2.40 -8.86
N VAL A 148 0.31 1.84 -8.62
CA VAL A 148 0.90 1.68 -7.31
C VAL A 148 2.36 2.07 -7.38
N GLN A 149 2.83 2.88 -6.45
CA GLN A 149 4.24 3.24 -6.34
C GLN A 149 4.70 3.08 -4.89
N VAL A 150 5.74 2.30 -4.71
CA VAL A 150 6.40 2.14 -3.42
C VAL A 150 7.42 3.26 -3.25
N TRP A 151 7.49 3.80 -2.05
CA TRP A 151 8.49 4.79 -1.65
C TRP A 151 9.24 4.28 -0.43
N SER A 152 10.51 4.64 -0.33
CA SER A 152 11.40 4.20 0.75
C SER A 152 12.32 5.33 1.19
N ASP A 153 12.67 5.31 2.45
CA ASP A 153 13.70 6.21 2.96
C ASP A 153 15.11 5.83 2.48
#